data_fb76e48a9bbe4b20d5088f60622ecb45
#
_entry.id   fb76e48a9bbe4b20d5088f60622ecb45
#
_cell.length_a   1.000
_cell.length_b   1.000
_cell.length_c   1.000
_cell.angle_alpha   90.00
_cell.angle_beta   90.00
_cell.angle_gamma   90.00
#
_symmetry.space_group_name_H-M   'P 1'
#
loop_
_entity.id
_entity.type
_entity.pdbx_description
1 polymer ?
#
loop_
_entity_poly.entity_id
_entity_poly.type
_entity_poly.pdbx_seq_one_letter_code
_entity_poly.pdbx_strand_id
1 'polypeptide(L)'
;MDRGRKNYWRLINKISVKLRINSRVVVVHDVHLPTCLKNAIGTVTINSTVGLSALYHKTPTIALGKALYDIEGLTCKGMCLNDFWRGYQAPDTLLYKKFKLYLIEKTQLNGTNYGWFPAKLSVSSTRP
;
A
#
# COMPACT_ATOMS: atom_id res chain seq x y z
N MET A 1 1.57 -17.36 3.47
CA MET A 1 0.34 -16.80 2.90
C MET A 1 -0.82 -17.78 3.04
N ASP A 2 -1.91 -17.33 3.56
CA ASP A 2 -3.00 -18.20 4.00
C ASP A 2 -4.07 -18.44 2.91
N ARG A 3 -3.63 -18.51 1.68
CA ARG A 3 -4.52 -18.71 0.54
C ARG A 3 -5.20 -20.08 0.63
N GLY A 4 -6.52 -20.08 0.64
CA GLY A 4 -7.32 -21.30 0.62
C GLY A 4 -7.63 -21.91 1.98
N ARG A 5 -7.00 -21.48 3.06
CA ARG A 5 -7.29 -22.01 4.39
C ARG A 5 -8.48 -21.35 5.07
N LYS A 6 -8.68 -20.06 4.80
CA LYS A 6 -9.80 -19.31 5.37
C LYS A 6 -10.59 -18.66 4.27
N ASN A 7 -11.89 -18.75 4.38
CA ASN A 7 -12.76 -18.06 3.44
C ASN A 7 -13.02 -16.65 3.95
N TYR A 8 -12.10 -15.74 3.63
CA TYR A 8 -12.21 -14.34 4.03
C TYR A 8 -13.45 -13.67 3.48
N TRP A 9 -13.89 -14.08 2.29
CA TRP A 9 -15.10 -13.53 1.70
C TRP A 9 -16.32 -13.78 2.59
N ARG A 10 -16.47 -15.00 3.10
CA ARG A 10 -17.58 -15.34 4.01
C ARG A 10 -17.51 -14.53 5.30
N LEU A 11 -16.33 -14.40 5.87
CA LEU A 11 -16.13 -13.65 7.10
C LEU A 11 -16.49 -12.17 6.89
N ILE A 12 -15.94 -11.57 5.83
CA ILE A 12 -16.18 -10.16 5.52
C ILE A 12 -17.66 -9.92 5.22
N ASN A 13 -18.28 -10.81 4.46
CA ASN A 13 -19.69 -10.70 4.14
C ASN A 13 -20.55 -10.78 5.42
N LYS A 14 -20.27 -11.73 6.29
CA LYS A 14 -20.98 -11.89 7.57
C LYS A 14 -20.90 -10.62 8.41
N ILE A 15 -19.69 -10.06 8.54
CA ILE A 15 -19.47 -8.86 9.33
C ILE A 15 -20.15 -7.66 8.68
N SER A 16 -20.02 -7.50 7.37
CA SER A 16 -20.60 -6.36 6.65
C SER A 16 -22.13 -6.36 6.69
N VAL A 17 -22.75 -7.52 6.61
CA VAL A 17 -24.21 -7.65 6.76
C VAL A 17 -24.62 -7.30 8.19
N LYS A 18 -23.89 -7.81 9.19
CA LYS A 18 -24.16 -7.49 10.59
C LYS A 18 -24.08 -6.00 10.87
N LEU A 19 -23.13 -5.31 10.24
CA LEU A 19 -22.95 -3.87 10.38
C LEU A 19 -23.82 -3.05 9.41
N ARG A 20 -24.60 -3.71 8.57
CA ARG A 20 -25.45 -3.07 7.56
C ARG A 20 -24.69 -2.19 6.57
N ILE A 21 -23.47 -2.62 6.20
CA ILE A 21 -22.61 -1.91 5.24
C ILE A 21 -22.26 -2.78 4.04
N ASN A 22 -22.91 -3.93 3.88
CA ASN A 22 -22.59 -4.89 2.83
C ASN A 22 -22.66 -4.32 1.41
N SER A 23 -23.53 -3.34 1.15
CA SER A 23 -23.59 -2.67 -0.14
C SER A 23 -22.38 -1.78 -0.43
N ARG A 24 -21.56 -1.48 0.59
CA ARG A 24 -20.38 -0.62 0.50
C ARG A 24 -19.07 -1.40 0.54
N VAL A 25 -19.16 -2.71 0.71
CA VAL A 25 -17.97 -3.57 0.84
C VAL A 25 -17.88 -4.48 -0.37
N VAL A 26 -16.75 -4.45 -1.04
CA VAL A 26 -16.49 -5.29 -2.21
C VAL A 26 -15.19 -6.06 -1.96
N VAL A 27 -15.26 -7.38 -2.07
CA VAL A 27 -14.09 -8.25 -1.97
C VAL A 27 -13.68 -8.61 -3.39
N VAL A 28 -12.46 -8.29 -3.74
CA VAL A 28 -11.96 -8.50 -5.09
C VAL A 28 -10.68 -9.34 -5.07
N HIS A 29 -10.48 -10.08 -6.16
CA HIS A 29 -9.29 -10.87 -6.42
C HIS A 29 -8.80 -10.51 -7.81
N ASP A 30 -7.50 -10.63 -8.05
CA ASP A 30 -6.90 -10.46 -9.37
C ASP A 30 -7.29 -9.14 -10.06
N VAL A 31 -7.26 -8.05 -9.30
CA VAL A 31 -7.53 -6.72 -9.81
C VAL A 31 -6.25 -6.04 -10.29
N HIS A 32 -6.40 -5.08 -11.18
CA HIS A 32 -5.29 -4.22 -11.58
C HIS A 32 -5.01 -3.22 -10.48
N LEU A 33 -4.03 -3.54 -9.63
CA LEU A 33 -3.72 -2.78 -8.43
C LEU A 33 -3.46 -1.29 -8.69
N PRO A 34 -2.66 -0.89 -9.70
CA PRO A 34 -2.43 0.53 -9.96
C PRO A 34 -3.71 1.33 -10.17
N THR A 35 -4.68 0.77 -10.89
CA THR A 35 -5.97 1.43 -11.11
C THR A 35 -6.71 1.63 -9.78
N CYS A 36 -6.72 0.61 -8.95
CA CYS A 36 -7.35 0.71 -7.63
C CYS A 36 -6.71 1.80 -6.78
N LEU A 37 -5.38 1.82 -6.72
CA LEU A 37 -4.64 2.77 -5.91
C LEU A 37 -4.79 4.20 -6.40
N LYS A 38 -4.78 4.42 -7.71
CA LYS A 38 -4.98 5.75 -8.29
C LYS A 38 -6.34 6.36 -7.94
N ASN A 39 -7.34 5.51 -7.80
CA ASN A 39 -8.70 5.95 -7.53
C ASN A 39 -9.10 5.86 -6.07
N ALA A 40 -8.25 5.33 -5.22
CA ALA A 40 -8.52 5.22 -3.79
C ALA A 40 -8.23 6.55 -3.09
N ILE A 41 -9.06 6.89 -2.13
CA ILE A 41 -8.81 8.04 -1.26
C ILE A 41 -7.86 7.71 -0.12
N GLY A 42 -7.65 6.42 0.14
CA GLY A 42 -6.71 5.96 1.15
C GLY A 42 -6.50 4.47 1.05
N THR A 43 -5.39 4.01 1.58
CA THR A 43 -5.00 2.61 1.61
C THR A 43 -4.65 2.20 3.03
N VAL A 44 -5.19 1.08 3.46
CA VAL A 44 -4.86 0.47 4.74
C VAL A 44 -4.15 -0.84 4.46
N THR A 45 -3.00 -1.02 5.06
CA THR A 45 -2.22 -2.25 4.93
C THR A 45 -1.61 -2.62 6.27
N ILE A 46 -1.23 -3.86 6.45
CA ILE A 46 -0.49 -4.26 7.66
C ILE A 46 0.99 -4.01 7.40
N ASN A 47 1.60 -4.76 6.49
CA ASN A 47 3.01 -4.60 6.13
C ASN A 47 3.26 -5.04 4.69
N SER A 48 2.23 -5.04 3.87
CA SER A 48 2.29 -5.52 2.49
C SER A 48 3.07 -4.55 1.60
N THR A 49 3.73 -5.09 0.58
CA THR A 49 4.37 -4.30 -0.47
C THR A 49 3.37 -3.46 -1.26
N VAL A 50 2.08 -3.73 -1.14
CA VAL A 50 1.03 -2.86 -1.67
C VAL A 50 1.17 -1.43 -1.15
N GLY A 51 1.66 -1.26 0.09
CA GLY A 51 1.95 0.07 0.63
C GLY A 51 2.97 0.85 -0.18
N LEU A 52 4.00 0.19 -0.70
CA LEU A 52 4.97 0.84 -1.58
C LEU A 52 4.31 1.32 -2.87
N SER A 53 3.45 0.49 -3.45
CA SER A 53 2.69 0.86 -4.64
C SER A 53 1.76 2.03 -4.36
N ALA A 54 1.13 2.05 -3.19
CA ALA A 54 0.27 3.15 -2.79
C ALA A 54 1.05 4.47 -2.71
N LEU A 55 2.23 4.44 -2.12
CA LEU A 55 3.11 5.61 -2.04
C LEU A 55 3.52 6.09 -3.42
N TYR A 56 3.83 5.17 -4.33
CA TYR A 56 4.16 5.50 -5.71
C TYR A 56 3.02 6.27 -6.39
N HIS A 57 1.79 5.86 -6.14
CA HIS A 57 0.61 6.53 -6.70
C HIS A 57 0.12 7.72 -5.86
N LYS A 58 0.89 8.12 -4.85
CA LYS A 58 0.57 9.25 -3.95
C LYS A 58 -0.74 9.06 -3.19
N THR A 59 -1.12 7.82 -2.97
CA THR A 59 -2.33 7.50 -2.22
C THR A 59 -2.03 7.57 -0.72
N PRO A 60 -2.80 8.32 0.06
CA PRO A 60 -2.66 8.33 1.51
C PRO A 60 -2.68 6.91 2.07
N THR A 61 -1.73 6.56 2.91
CA THR A 61 -1.53 5.18 3.36
C THR A 61 -1.30 5.13 4.86
N ILE A 62 -1.94 4.18 5.51
CA ILE A 62 -1.65 3.83 6.89
C ILE A 62 -1.22 2.37 6.96
N ALA A 63 -0.10 2.11 7.64
CA ALA A 63 0.39 0.77 7.90
C ALA A 63 0.08 0.40 9.35
N LEU A 64 -0.63 -0.70 9.56
CA LEU A 64 -1.02 -1.15 10.88
C LEU A 64 0.01 -2.07 11.52
N GLY A 65 0.97 -2.57 10.74
CA GLY A 65 2.07 -3.40 11.20
C GLY A 65 3.41 -2.74 10.95
N LYS A 66 4.47 -3.48 11.20
CA LYS A 66 5.82 -3.00 10.94
C LYS A 66 6.13 -3.11 9.46
N ALA A 67 6.32 -1.98 8.81
CA ALA A 67 6.69 -1.90 7.40
C ALA A 67 7.86 -0.94 7.24
N LEU A 68 8.77 -1.26 6.33
CA LEU A 68 9.96 -0.42 6.13
C LEU A 68 9.61 0.97 5.58
N TYR A 69 8.47 1.09 4.92
CA TYR A 69 7.99 2.36 4.38
C TYR A 69 7.14 3.16 5.38
N ASP A 70 6.89 2.62 6.57
CA ASP A 70 6.10 3.30 7.59
C ASP A 70 6.93 4.38 8.26
N ILE A 71 7.04 5.51 7.57
CA ILE A 71 7.88 6.64 7.93
C ILE A 71 6.99 7.87 8.02
N GLU A 72 7.20 8.67 9.05
CA GLU A 72 6.48 9.92 9.21
C GLU A 72 6.70 10.82 7.97
N GLY A 73 5.61 11.30 7.40
CA GLY A 73 5.64 12.06 6.16
C GLY A 73 5.40 11.22 4.91
N LEU A 74 5.65 9.91 4.95
CA LEU A 74 5.29 8.99 3.86
C LEU A 74 3.95 8.33 4.10
N THR A 75 3.75 7.82 5.32
CA THR A 75 2.49 7.23 5.75
C THR A 75 1.87 8.09 6.83
N CYS A 76 0.63 7.79 7.16
CA CYS A 76 -0.03 8.41 8.31
C CYS A 76 0.41 7.70 9.61
N LYS A 77 1.72 7.69 9.85
CA LYS A 77 2.34 6.97 10.96
C LYS A 77 1.89 7.54 12.29
N GLY A 78 1.62 6.65 13.23
CA GLY A 78 1.18 7.04 14.57
C GLY A 78 -0.28 7.44 14.67
N MET A 79 -0.96 7.53 13.56
CA MET A 79 -2.39 7.86 13.52
C MET A 79 -3.22 6.61 13.78
N CYS A 80 -4.29 6.72 14.54
CA CYS A 80 -5.22 5.60 14.66
C CYS A 80 -6.11 5.52 13.42
N LEU A 81 -6.70 4.35 13.18
CA LEU A 81 -7.48 4.12 11.97
C LEU A 81 -8.68 5.06 11.85
N ASN A 82 -9.35 5.37 12.96
CA ASN A 82 -10.48 6.28 12.95
C ASN A 82 -10.06 7.70 12.53
N ASP A 83 -8.91 8.15 13.01
CA ASP A 83 -8.40 9.48 12.66
C ASP A 83 -7.92 9.52 11.22
N PHE A 84 -7.37 8.41 10.71
CA PHE A 84 -6.96 8.30 9.31
C PHE A 84 -8.11 8.61 8.35
N TRP A 85 -9.30 8.07 8.63
CA TRP A 85 -10.45 8.33 7.77
C TRP A 85 -10.95 9.76 7.82
N ARG A 86 -10.60 10.50 8.87
CA ARG A 86 -11.02 11.89 9.05
C ARG A 86 -10.01 12.90 8.53
N GLY A 87 -8.72 12.55 8.56
CA GLY A 87 -7.68 13.51 8.24
C GLY A 87 -6.44 12.87 7.64
N TYR A 88 -6.62 12.03 6.62
CA TYR A 88 -5.49 11.42 5.94
C TYR A 88 -4.66 12.46 5.21
N GLN A 89 -3.36 12.15 5.04
CA GLN A 89 -2.42 13.01 4.34
C GLN A 89 -1.73 12.22 3.23
N ALA A 90 -1.57 12.87 2.08
CA ALA A 90 -0.81 12.31 0.97
C ALA A 90 0.68 12.25 1.33
N PRO A 91 1.44 11.31 0.77
CA PRO A 91 2.89 11.24 0.99
C PRO A 91 3.59 12.52 0.58
N ASP A 92 4.59 12.93 1.36
CA ASP A 92 5.46 14.03 1.00
C ASP A 92 6.29 13.65 -0.24
N THR A 93 6.16 14.45 -1.29
CA THR A 93 6.78 14.14 -2.59
C THR A 93 8.30 14.13 -2.51
N LEU A 94 8.90 15.07 -1.82
CA LEU A 94 10.36 15.15 -1.70
C LEU A 94 10.88 13.99 -0.85
N LEU A 95 10.24 13.73 0.28
CA LEU A 95 10.61 12.61 1.14
C LEU A 95 10.46 11.28 0.40
N TYR A 96 9.40 11.12 -0.39
CA TYR A 96 9.21 9.92 -1.19
C TYR A 96 10.35 9.73 -2.20
N LYS A 97 10.78 10.80 -2.86
CA LYS A 97 11.91 10.72 -3.79
C LYS A 97 13.18 10.25 -3.09
N LYS A 98 13.46 10.79 -1.92
CA LYS A 98 14.62 10.38 -1.12
C LYS A 98 14.51 8.92 -0.69
N PHE A 99 13.34 8.51 -0.23
CA PHE A 99 13.09 7.14 0.18
C PHE A 99 13.25 6.16 -0.99
N LYS A 100 12.73 6.52 -2.15
CA LYS A 100 12.85 5.70 -3.35
C LYS A 100 14.32 5.52 -3.75
N LEU A 101 15.11 6.58 -3.72
CA LEU A 101 16.55 6.49 -4.00
C LEU A 101 17.25 5.60 -2.99
N TYR A 102 16.90 5.73 -1.72
CA TYR A 102 17.43 4.86 -0.67
C TYR A 102 17.12 3.39 -0.94
N LEU A 103 15.89 3.08 -1.32
CA LEU A 103 15.49 1.71 -1.64
C LEU A 103 16.26 1.15 -2.84
N ILE A 104 16.41 1.96 -3.89
CA ILE A 104 17.13 1.55 -5.09
C ILE A 104 18.59 1.26 -4.72
N GLU A 105 19.21 2.11 -3.93
CA GLU A 105 20.59 1.92 -3.49
C GLU A 105 20.76 0.65 -2.66
N LYS A 106 19.82 0.39 -1.73
CA LYS A 106 19.90 -0.79 -0.85
C LYS A 106 19.50 -2.09 -1.52
N THR A 107 18.65 -2.02 -2.53
CA THR A 107 18.07 -3.21 -3.19
C THR A 107 18.31 -3.22 -4.68
N GLN A 108 19.33 -2.57 -5.15
CA GLN A 108 19.59 -2.37 -6.58
C GLN A 108 19.63 -3.66 -7.40
N LEU A 109 20.04 -4.76 -6.79
CA LEU A 109 20.07 -6.05 -7.47
C LEU A 109 18.68 -6.66 -7.64
N ASN A 110 17.70 -6.17 -6.92
CA ASN A 110 16.37 -6.72 -6.86
C ASN A 110 15.30 -5.74 -7.34
N GLY A 111 15.68 -4.71 -8.08
CA GLY A 111 14.74 -3.70 -8.54
C GLY A 111 13.57 -4.28 -9.32
N THR A 112 13.81 -5.33 -10.09
CA THR A 112 12.78 -6.01 -10.89
C THR A 112 11.83 -6.86 -10.07
N ASN A 113 12.19 -7.23 -8.85
CA ASN A 113 11.38 -8.12 -8.01
C ASN A 113 10.16 -7.43 -7.44
N TYR A 114 10.14 -6.12 -7.41
CA TYR A 114 9.07 -5.37 -6.76
C TYR A 114 7.91 -5.03 -7.67
N GLY A 115 8.06 -5.15 -8.98
CA GLY A 115 6.99 -4.93 -9.93
C GLY A 115 6.33 -3.53 -9.92
N TRP A 116 6.59 -2.74 -8.91
CA TRP A 116 6.02 -1.41 -8.76
C TRP A 116 6.96 -0.30 -9.23
N PHE A 117 8.22 -0.64 -9.48
CA PHE A 117 9.18 0.29 -10.07
C PHE A 117 8.92 0.42 -11.56
N PRO A 118 8.96 1.64 -12.12
CA PRO A 118 9.00 1.80 -13.56
C PRO A 118 10.21 1.08 -14.16
N ALA A 119 10.07 0.56 -15.36
CA ALA A 119 11.12 -0.22 -16.02
C ALA A 119 12.45 0.53 -16.09
N LYS A 120 12.43 1.82 -16.39
CA LYS A 120 13.65 2.61 -16.46
C LYS A 120 14.39 2.72 -15.13
N LEU A 121 13.66 2.72 -14.02
CA LEU A 121 14.29 2.74 -12.70
C LEU A 121 14.91 1.39 -12.37
N SER A 122 14.26 0.31 -12.78
CA SER A 122 14.83 -1.03 -12.62
C SER A 122 16.15 -1.16 -13.37
N VAL A 123 16.20 -0.64 -14.59
CA VAL A 123 17.44 -0.66 -15.38
C VAL A 123 18.53 0.16 -14.71
N SER A 124 18.22 1.37 -14.25
CA SER A 124 19.22 2.22 -13.59
C SER A 124 19.69 1.63 -12.27
N SER A 125 18.86 0.87 -11.58
CA SER A 125 19.23 0.23 -10.32
C SER A 125 20.24 -0.90 -10.49
N THR A 126 20.40 -1.44 -11.69
CA THR A 126 21.35 -2.53 -11.96
C THR A 126 22.73 -2.04 -12.33
N ARG A 127 22.92 -0.75 -12.48
CA ARG A 127 24.23 -0.20 -12.83
C ARG A 127 25.14 -0.13 -11.61
N PRO A 128 26.41 -0.49 -11.76
CA PRO A 128 27.38 -0.35 -10.69
C PRO A 128 27.63 1.11 -10.33
#